data_379a6984fa87c7d82c1764f32a0ecdba
#
_entry.id   379a6984fa87c7d82c1764f32a0ecdba
#
_cell.length_a   1.000
_cell.length_b   1.000
_cell.length_c   1.000
_cell.angle_alpha   90.00
_cell.angle_beta   90.00
_cell.angle_gamma   90.00
#
_symmetry.space_group_name_H-M   'P 1'
#
loop_
_entity.id
_entity.type
_entity.pdbx_description
1 polymer ?
#
loop_
_entity_poly.entity_id
_entity_poly.type
_entity_poly.pdbx_seq_one_letter_code
_entity_poly.pdbx_strand_id
1 'polypeptide(L)'
;MLSERGRPRRSAVRARKNMQVAIRLDRDLILDCRNGDLGAWQRLLDRYERLVFSVPRRYGLSREDAADITQLTFTILFRSMDTLSEDSTLGAWLTTVARRHTWRRLDRKRREETGWDGISSEKTLMLADTGTEDLERWELTEWLDYGLSLVGKPCRDLLSALYLDPQQPSYADVAARLGMAVGSVGPTRIRCLERLRRVLGE
;
A
#
# COMPACT_ATOMS: atom_id res chain seq x y z
N MET A 1 -44.87 2.08 12.78
CA MET A 1 -43.57 1.37 12.95
C MET A 1 -42.48 2.31 12.47
N LEU A 2 -41.87 3.05 13.38
CA LEU A 2 -40.82 4.03 13.09
C LEU A 2 -39.45 3.33 13.19
N SER A 3 -38.71 3.31 12.05
CA SER A 3 -37.39 2.74 11.91
C SER A 3 -36.38 3.45 12.81
N GLU A 4 -35.80 2.75 13.77
CA GLU A 4 -34.67 3.20 14.57
C GLU A 4 -33.43 3.32 13.66
N ARG A 5 -33.11 4.54 13.24
CA ARG A 5 -31.84 4.86 12.61
C ARG A 5 -30.76 4.76 13.68
N GLY A 6 -29.92 3.71 13.57
CA GLY A 6 -28.85 3.40 14.50
C GLY A 6 -27.92 4.57 14.74
N ARG A 7 -27.79 4.99 16.00
CA ARG A 7 -26.80 5.98 16.45
C ARG A 7 -25.37 5.43 16.16
N PRO A 8 -24.47 6.22 15.57
CA PRO A 8 -23.10 5.77 15.33
C PRO A 8 -22.46 5.38 16.67
N ARG A 9 -21.85 4.20 16.70
CA ARG A 9 -21.21 3.65 17.91
C ARG A 9 -20.17 4.65 18.41
N ARG A 10 -20.14 4.95 19.70
CA ARG A 10 -19.24 5.91 20.37
C ARG A 10 -17.77 5.73 19.99
N SER A 11 -17.34 4.52 19.67
CA SER A 11 -15.99 4.18 19.16
C SER A 11 -15.68 4.82 17.80
N ALA A 12 -16.62 4.85 16.86
CA ALA A 12 -16.44 5.45 15.54
C ALA A 12 -16.30 6.97 15.59
N VAL A 13 -17.05 7.63 16.49
CA VAL A 13 -16.95 9.09 16.71
C VAL A 13 -15.60 9.44 17.32
N ARG A 14 -15.13 8.66 18.29
CA ARG A 14 -13.81 8.85 18.92
C ARG A 14 -12.66 8.64 17.93
N ALA A 15 -12.77 7.61 17.08
CA ALA A 15 -11.79 7.35 16.03
C ALA A 15 -11.69 8.51 15.02
N ARG A 16 -12.83 9.05 14.56
CA ARG A 16 -12.86 10.21 13.66
C ARG A 16 -12.24 11.44 14.29
N LYS A 17 -12.54 11.72 15.56
CA LYS A 17 -11.97 12.87 16.30
C LYS A 17 -10.45 12.73 16.45
N ASN A 18 -9.97 11.54 16.80
CA ASN A 18 -8.53 11.27 16.91
C ASN A 18 -7.82 11.40 15.55
N MET A 19 -8.45 10.96 14.47
CA MET A 19 -7.93 11.11 13.10
C MET A 19 -7.83 12.58 12.69
N GLN A 20 -8.87 13.40 12.99
CA GLN A 20 -8.82 14.84 12.70
C GLN A 20 -7.74 15.59 13.49
N VAL A 21 -7.51 15.21 14.75
CA VAL A 21 -6.41 15.77 15.55
C VAL A 21 -5.05 15.36 14.97
N ALA A 22 -4.91 14.12 14.55
CA ALA A 22 -3.69 13.62 13.92
C ALA A 22 -3.37 14.39 12.62
N ILE A 23 -4.37 14.58 11.75
CA ILE A 23 -4.23 15.33 10.49
C ILE A 23 -3.77 16.78 10.75
N ARG A 24 -4.33 17.47 11.73
CA ARG A 24 -3.90 18.84 12.08
C ARG A 24 -2.44 18.88 12.52
N LEU A 25 -2.05 17.95 13.41
CA LEU A 25 -0.66 17.87 13.89
C LEU A 25 0.32 17.51 12.77
N ASP A 26 -0.09 16.68 11.83
CA ASP A 26 0.74 16.32 10.68
C ASP A 26 0.89 17.51 9.72
N ARG A 27 -0.20 18.26 9.48
CA ARG A 27 -0.17 19.46 8.66
C ARG A 27 0.81 20.50 9.19
N ASP A 28 0.74 20.80 10.49
CA ASP A 28 1.64 21.77 11.12
C ASP A 28 3.11 21.32 11.00
N LEU A 29 3.38 20.01 11.23
CA LEU A 29 4.72 19.44 11.05
C LEU A 29 5.22 19.52 9.61
N ILE A 30 4.36 19.23 8.62
CA ILE A 30 4.71 19.32 7.19
C ILE A 30 5.08 20.75 6.82
N LEU A 31 4.30 21.73 7.23
CA LEU A 31 4.56 23.15 6.95
C LEU A 31 5.86 23.63 7.62
N ASP A 32 6.10 23.28 8.87
CA ASP A 32 7.32 23.65 9.59
C ASP A 32 8.56 23.00 8.93
N CYS A 33 8.47 21.73 8.49
CA CYS A 33 9.55 21.05 7.78
C CYS A 33 9.87 21.72 6.44
N ARG A 34 8.85 22.13 5.68
CA ARG A 34 9.02 22.87 4.42
C ARG A 34 9.69 24.22 4.63
N ASN A 35 9.39 24.87 5.74
CA ASN A 35 10.02 26.15 6.12
C ASN A 35 11.45 25.99 6.64
N GLY A 36 12.00 24.74 6.65
CA GLY A 36 13.37 24.47 7.05
C GLY A 36 13.57 24.34 8.56
N ASP A 37 12.51 24.18 9.35
CA ASP A 37 12.64 23.96 10.81
C ASP A 37 13.21 22.58 11.11
N LEU A 38 14.49 22.52 11.47
CA LEU A 38 15.18 21.29 11.89
C LEU A 38 14.54 20.63 13.11
N GLY A 39 13.97 21.42 14.01
CA GLY A 39 13.25 20.91 15.16
C GLY A 39 11.96 20.20 14.77
N ALA A 40 11.27 20.66 13.72
CA ALA A 40 10.11 19.98 13.17
C ALA A 40 10.49 18.62 12.59
N TRP A 41 11.60 18.54 11.87
CA TRP A 41 12.13 17.26 11.36
C TRP A 41 12.42 16.28 12.49
N GLN A 42 13.07 16.72 13.58
CA GLN A 42 13.32 15.87 14.73
C GLN A 42 12.02 15.37 15.35
N ARG A 43 11.04 16.25 15.59
CA ARG A 43 9.71 15.86 16.12
C ARG A 43 8.99 14.85 15.22
N LEU A 44 9.12 15.02 13.90
CA LEU A 44 8.53 14.11 12.91
C LEU A 44 9.17 12.71 12.98
N LEU A 45 10.50 12.65 13.00
CA LEU A 45 11.26 11.40 13.12
C LEU A 45 10.90 10.69 14.43
N ASP A 46 10.97 11.36 15.57
CA ASP A 46 10.67 10.79 16.90
C ASP A 46 9.23 10.24 16.97
N ARG A 47 8.29 10.90 16.30
CA ARG A 47 6.89 10.50 16.29
C ARG A 47 6.64 9.24 15.44
N TYR A 48 7.30 9.11 14.30
CA TYR A 48 6.98 8.09 13.31
C TYR A 48 8.00 6.96 13.19
N GLU A 49 9.19 7.08 13.74
CA GLU A 49 10.24 6.07 13.66
C GLU A 49 9.74 4.68 14.09
N ARG A 50 9.10 4.59 15.25
CA ARG A 50 8.57 3.31 15.77
C ARG A 50 7.51 2.71 14.87
N LEU A 51 6.64 3.53 14.29
CA LEU A 51 5.59 3.10 13.37
C LEU A 51 6.22 2.52 12.12
N VAL A 52 7.12 3.27 11.48
CA VAL A 52 7.80 2.88 10.23
C VAL A 52 8.62 1.61 10.44
N PHE A 53 9.44 1.57 11.51
CA PHE A 53 10.27 0.41 11.85
C PHE A 53 9.44 -0.86 12.14
N SER A 54 8.24 -0.71 12.70
CA SER A 54 7.37 -1.84 13.02
C SER A 54 6.86 -2.55 11.77
N VAL A 55 6.75 -1.86 10.63
CA VAL A 55 6.20 -2.41 9.38
C VAL A 55 7.04 -3.60 8.90
N PRO A 56 8.32 -3.44 8.53
CA PRO A 56 9.14 -4.56 8.05
C PRO A 56 9.32 -5.65 9.12
N ARG A 57 9.33 -5.30 10.40
CA ARG A 57 9.41 -6.27 11.49
C ARG A 57 8.20 -7.19 11.56
N ARG A 58 6.99 -6.70 11.27
CA ARG A 58 5.75 -7.51 11.19
C ARG A 58 5.79 -8.52 10.04
N TYR A 59 6.54 -8.22 8.99
CA TYR A 59 6.75 -9.12 7.85
C TYR A 59 7.95 -10.07 8.02
N GLY A 60 8.54 -10.13 9.22
CA GLY A 60 9.61 -11.08 9.55
C GLY A 60 11.02 -10.67 9.09
N LEU A 61 11.21 -9.44 8.61
CA LEU A 61 12.55 -8.96 8.25
C LEU A 61 13.44 -8.78 9.48
N SER A 62 14.75 -8.90 9.28
CA SER A 62 15.76 -8.67 10.30
C SER A 62 15.68 -7.26 10.88
N ARG A 63 16.36 -7.01 12.00
CA ARG A 63 16.44 -5.67 12.59
C ARG A 63 17.23 -4.73 11.67
N GLU A 64 18.25 -5.22 11.03
CA GLU A 64 19.09 -4.51 10.07
C GLU A 64 18.28 -4.11 8.83
N ASP A 65 17.62 -5.07 8.16
CA ASP A 65 16.73 -4.78 7.03
C ASP A 65 15.63 -3.77 7.41
N ALA A 66 15.11 -3.85 8.63
CA ALA A 66 14.08 -2.92 9.10
C ALA A 66 14.64 -1.51 9.32
N ALA A 67 15.88 -1.38 9.79
CA ALA A 67 16.54 -0.09 9.93
C ALA A 67 16.79 0.55 8.56
N ASP A 68 17.28 -0.24 7.59
CA ASP A 68 17.52 0.22 6.22
C ASP A 68 16.23 0.73 5.56
N ILE A 69 15.13 -0.03 5.70
CA ILE A 69 13.82 0.38 5.15
C ILE A 69 13.31 1.64 5.85
N THR A 70 13.51 1.77 7.15
CA THR A 70 13.12 2.96 7.91
C THR A 70 13.88 4.19 7.43
N GLN A 71 15.18 4.08 7.28
CA GLN A 71 16.02 5.16 6.76
C GLN A 71 15.63 5.55 5.33
N LEU A 72 15.40 4.56 4.46
CA LEU A 72 14.95 4.79 3.09
C LEU A 72 13.59 5.50 3.07
N THR A 73 12.63 5.08 3.91
CA THR A 73 11.31 5.69 4.00
C THR A 73 11.40 7.17 4.37
N PHE A 74 12.21 7.54 5.35
CA PHE A 74 12.41 8.94 5.72
C PHE A 74 13.20 9.74 4.68
N THR A 75 14.11 9.09 3.95
CA THR A 75 14.80 9.73 2.82
C THR A 75 13.82 10.08 1.69
N ILE A 76 12.87 9.18 1.40
CA ILE A 76 11.82 9.43 0.42
C ILE A 76 10.90 10.55 0.92
N LEU A 77 10.49 10.54 2.19
CA LEU A 77 9.71 11.62 2.77
C LEU A 77 10.41 12.97 2.61
N PHE A 78 11.71 13.04 2.92
CA PHE A 78 12.49 14.27 2.78
C PHE A 78 12.43 14.83 1.35
N ARG A 79 12.59 13.96 0.35
CA ARG A 79 12.53 14.35 -1.07
C ARG A 79 11.13 14.72 -1.56
N SER A 80 10.10 14.14 -0.96
CA SER A 80 8.71 14.35 -1.33
C SER A 80 8.02 15.45 -0.50
N MET A 81 8.73 16.08 0.45
CA MET A 81 8.14 17.00 1.42
C MET A 81 7.40 18.16 0.76
N ASP A 82 7.95 18.71 -0.33
CA ASP A 82 7.37 19.88 -1.02
C ASP A 82 6.10 19.53 -1.79
N THR A 83 5.96 18.26 -2.21
CA THR A 83 4.84 17.77 -3.03
C THR A 83 3.78 17.03 -2.22
N LEU A 84 4.05 16.73 -0.96
CA LEU A 84 3.13 16.00 -0.09
C LEU A 84 1.88 16.86 0.18
N SER A 85 0.67 16.29 0.02
CA SER A 85 -0.56 17.00 0.38
C SER A 85 -0.63 17.28 1.88
N GLU A 86 -1.01 18.51 2.25
CA GLU A 86 -1.17 18.92 3.66
C GLU A 86 -2.30 18.17 4.37
N ASP A 87 -3.26 17.64 3.63
CA ASP A 87 -4.37 16.85 4.15
C ASP A 87 -4.05 15.36 4.27
N SER A 88 -2.84 14.95 3.89
CA SER A 88 -2.38 13.57 4.02
C SER A 88 -2.21 13.19 5.48
N THR A 89 -2.67 12.00 5.85
CA THR A 89 -2.27 11.36 7.10
C THR A 89 -0.84 10.85 6.94
N LEU A 90 0.13 11.59 7.45
CA LEU A 90 1.55 11.31 7.30
C LEU A 90 1.91 9.88 7.74
N GLY A 91 1.28 9.39 8.83
CA GLY A 91 1.48 8.02 9.29
C GLY A 91 1.00 6.96 8.29
N ALA A 92 -0.12 7.19 7.58
CA ALA A 92 -0.61 6.27 6.55
C ALA A 92 0.33 6.27 5.34
N TRP A 93 0.77 7.44 4.88
CA TRP A 93 1.72 7.60 3.79
C TRP A 93 3.05 6.87 4.10
N LEU A 94 3.65 7.14 5.26
CA LEU A 94 4.88 6.49 5.71
C LEU A 94 4.75 4.97 5.80
N THR A 95 3.61 4.49 6.33
CA THR A 95 3.33 3.06 6.43
C THR A 95 3.25 2.41 5.05
N THR A 96 2.64 3.09 4.08
CA THR A 96 2.53 2.62 2.69
C THR A 96 3.90 2.52 2.03
N VAL A 97 4.73 3.57 2.14
CA VAL A 97 6.09 3.57 1.61
C VAL A 97 6.94 2.48 2.26
N ALA A 98 6.92 2.35 3.60
CA ALA A 98 7.67 1.32 4.31
C ALA A 98 7.23 -0.10 3.91
N ARG A 99 5.92 -0.33 3.76
CA ARG A 99 5.35 -1.62 3.32
C ARG A 99 5.84 -2.00 1.94
N ARG A 100 5.82 -1.07 1.00
CA ARG A 100 6.33 -1.26 -0.36
C ARG A 100 7.79 -1.70 -0.38
N HIS A 101 8.66 -1.01 0.35
CA HIS A 101 10.08 -1.36 0.42
C HIS A 101 10.32 -2.68 1.16
N THR A 102 9.47 -3.00 2.13
CA THR A 102 9.46 -4.30 2.80
C THR A 102 9.20 -5.44 1.81
N TRP A 103 8.21 -5.31 0.96
CA TRP A 103 7.89 -6.34 -0.04
C TRP A 103 8.98 -6.50 -1.09
N ARG A 104 9.57 -5.41 -1.56
CA ARG A 104 10.73 -5.48 -2.48
C ARG A 104 11.92 -6.21 -1.84
N ARG A 105 12.16 -5.97 -0.57
CA ARG A 105 13.23 -6.67 0.15
C ARG A 105 12.94 -8.16 0.30
N LEU A 106 11.70 -8.52 0.66
CA LEU A 106 11.26 -9.92 0.75
C LEU A 106 11.32 -10.63 -0.60
N ASP A 107 10.90 -9.99 -1.68
CA ASP A 107 10.93 -10.55 -3.02
C ASP A 107 12.37 -10.79 -3.49
N ARG A 108 13.28 -9.85 -3.24
CA ARG A 108 14.71 -10.02 -3.52
C ARG A 108 15.29 -11.20 -2.75
N LYS A 109 15.03 -11.28 -1.44
CA LYS A 109 15.50 -12.38 -0.60
C LYS A 109 14.99 -13.73 -1.09
N ARG A 110 13.71 -13.79 -1.48
CA ARG A 110 13.11 -15.01 -2.05
C ARG A 110 13.78 -15.44 -3.35
N ARG A 111 14.15 -14.49 -4.23
CA ARG A 111 14.89 -14.78 -5.47
C ARG A 111 16.29 -15.30 -5.17
N GLU A 112 17.00 -14.70 -4.23
CA GLU A 112 18.31 -15.14 -3.77
C GLU A 112 18.25 -16.59 -3.23
N GLU A 113 17.18 -16.94 -2.49
CA GLU A 113 16.99 -18.29 -1.93
C GLU A 113 16.55 -19.33 -2.97
N THR A 114 15.79 -18.93 -4.01
CA THR A 114 15.23 -19.87 -4.99
C THR A 114 15.97 -19.92 -6.33
N GLY A 115 16.94 -19.04 -6.57
CA GLY A 115 17.69 -18.97 -7.82
C GLY A 115 16.84 -18.63 -9.07
N TRP A 116 15.63 -18.09 -8.87
CA TRP A 116 14.71 -17.80 -9.96
C TRP A 116 14.78 -16.32 -10.39
N ASP A 117 15.39 -16.07 -11.54
CA ASP A 117 15.43 -14.76 -12.22
C ASP A 117 14.11 -14.44 -12.93
N GLY A 118 13.03 -14.27 -12.17
CA GLY A 118 11.77 -13.76 -12.71
C GLY A 118 11.86 -12.24 -12.91
N ILE A 119 11.68 -11.80 -14.13
CA ILE A 119 11.56 -10.44 -14.70
C ILE A 119 11.84 -9.31 -13.69
N SER A 120 13.05 -8.79 -13.78
CA SER A 120 13.53 -7.63 -13.03
C SER A 120 12.69 -6.40 -13.36
N SER A 121 12.02 -5.83 -12.38
CA SER A 121 11.46 -4.47 -12.46
C SER A 121 12.58 -3.43 -12.41
N GLU A 122 13.42 -3.41 -13.41
CA GLU A 122 14.44 -2.36 -13.66
C GLU A 122 13.78 -0.97 -13.90
N LYS A 123 12.47 -0.97 -14.16
CA LYS A 123 11.63 0.23 -14.33
C LYS A 123 11.47 1.09 -13.05
N THR A 124 11.91 0.60 -11.91
CA THR A 124 11.63 1.19 -10.59
C THR A 124 12.61 2.30 -10.19
N LEU A 125 13.76 2.41 -10.84
CA LEU A 125 14.79 3.41 -10.50
C LEU A 125 14.60 4.78 -11.18
N MET A 126 13.70 4.90 -12.16
CA MET A 126 13.54 6.13 -12.95
C MET A 126 12.42 7.07 -12.52
N LEU A 127 11.67 6.80 -11.44
CA LEU A 127 10.54 7.61 -11.00
C LEU A 127 10.86 8.53 -9.81
N ALA A 128 12.03 9.12 -9.79
CA ALA A 128 12.38 10.12 -8.77
C ALA A 128 11.80 11.53 -9.07
N ASP A 129 11.10 11.72 -10.20
CA ASP A 129 10.70 13.05 -10.68
C ASP A 129 9.23 13.13 -11.15
N THR A 130 8.35 12.21 -10.75
CA THR A 130 6.93 12.28 -11.08
C THR A 130 6.13 12.82 -9.91
N GLY A 131 5.18 13.73 -10.21
CA GLY A 131 4.31 14.37 -9.24
C GLY A 131 3.52 13.38 -8.36
N THR A 132 3.01 13.87 -7.24
CA THR A 132 2.35 13.05 -6.19
C THR A 132 1.25 12.13 -6.69
N GLU A 133 0.44 12.55 -7.66
CA GLU A 133 -0.64 11.73 -8.23
C GLU A 133 -0.13 10.53 -9.03
N ASP A 134 0.96 10.68 -9.76
CA ASP A 134 1.57 9.60 -10.52
C ASP A 134 2.29 8.61 -9.59
N LEU A 135 2.86 9.09 -8.48
CA LEU A 135 3.48 8.26 -7.45
C LEU A 135 2.43 7.42 -6.72
N GLU A 136 1.31 8.02 -6.30
CA GLU A 136 0.20 7.30 -5.64
C GLU A 136 -0.43 6.26 -6.58
N ARG A 137 -0.63 6.61 -7.83
CA ARG A 137 -1.17 5.70 -8.85
C ARG A 137 -0.21 4.54 -9.15
N TRP A 138 1.08 4.83 -9.22
CA TRP A 138 2.10 3.82 -9.41
C TRP A 138 2.24 2.92 -8.17
N GLU A 139 2.19 3.48 -6.95
CA GLU A 139 2.21 2.73 -5.69
C GLU A 139 1.03 1.77 -5.57
N LEU A 140 -0.17 2.21 -5.94
CA LEU A 140 -1.36 1.37 -5.95
C LEU A 140 -1.22 0.23 -6.96
N THR A 141 -0.65 0.49 -8.12
CA THR A 141 -0.44 -0.52 -9.17
C THR A 141 0.56 -1.59 -8.72
N GLU A 142 1.70 -1.19 -8.18
CA GLU A 142 2.73 -2.10 -7.65
C GLU A 142 2.20 -2.94 -6.47
N TRP A 143 1.46 -2.32 -5.57
CA TRP A 143 0.84 -2.98 -4.43
C TRP A 143 -0.19 -4.03 -4.88
N LEU A 144 -1.00 -3.69 -5.87
CA LEU A 144 -1.97 -4.60 -6.47
C LEU A 144 -1.27 -5.76 -7.20
N ASP A 145 -0.25 -5.48 -8.00
CA ASP A 145 0.52 -6.49 -8.72
C ASP A 145 1.21 -7.46 -7.76
N TYR A 146 1.78 -6.94 -6.68
CA TYR A 146 2.33 -7.78 -5.62
C TYR A 146 1.25 -8.67 -4.99
N GLY A 147 0.13 -8.12 -4.58
CA GLY A 147 -1.00 -8.88 -4.05
C GLY A 147 -1.48 -9.96 -5.02
N LEU A 148 -1.61 -9.63 -6.30
CA LEU A 148 -1.99 -10.56 -7.36
C LEU A 148 -0.95 -11.68 -7.56
N SER A 149 0.33 -11.41 -7.36
CA SER A 149 1.39 -12.43 -7.43
C SER A 149 1.26 -13.50 -6.34
N LEU A 150 0.75 -13.11 -5.17
CA LEU A 150 0.63 -13.98 -3.98
C LEU A 150 -0.66 -14.79 -3.91
N VAL A 151 -1.74 -14.38 -4.60
CA VAL A 151 -3.01 -15.12 -4.55
C VAL A 151 -3.00 -16.43 -5.33
N GLY A 152 -1.97 -16.68 -6.12
CA GLY A 152 -1.81 -17.86 -6.97
C GLY A 152 -2.42 -17.67 -8.35
N LYS A 153 -1.87 -18.42 -9.34
CA LYS A 153 -2.16 -18.25 -10.76
C LYS A 153 -3.66 -18.21 -11.11
N PRO A 154 -4.53 -19.13 -10.65
CA PRO A 154 -5.95 -19.10 -11.01
C PRO A 154 -6.68 -17.83 -10.58
N CYS A 155 -6.39 -17.33 -9.39
CA CYS A 155 -6.99 -16.06 -8.89
C CYS A 155 -6.42 -14.85 -9.62
N ARG A 156 -5.11 -14.82 -9.84
CA ARG A 156 -4.46 -13.74 -10.58
C ARG A 156 -5.05 -13.62 -11.99
N ASP A 157 -5.10 -14.73 -12.73
CA ASP A 157 -5.60 -14.74 -14.11
C ASP A 157 -7.06 -14.29 -14.17
N LEU A 158 -7.90 -14.73 -13.22
CA LEU A 158 -9.29 -14.32 -13.15
C LEU A 158 -9.46 -12.83 -12.82
N LEU A 159 -8.78 -12.34 -11.79
CA LEU A 159 -8.89 -10.94 -11.38
C LEU A 159 -8.27 -10.00 -12.44
N SER A 160 -7.16 -10.38 -13.05
CA SER A 160 -6.56 -9.61 -14.14
C SER A 160 -7.50 -9.52 -15.36
N ALA A 161 -8.11 -10.64 -15.74
CA ALA A 161 -9.07 -10.65 -16.86
C ALA A 161 -10.33 -9.82 -16.59
N LEU A 162 -10.81 -9.79 -15.32
CA LEU A 162 -12.03 -9.07 -14.96
C LEU A 162 -11.83 -7.57 -14.72
N TYR A 163 -10.65 -7.16 -14.25
CA TYR A 163 -10.44 -5.79 -13.73
C TYR A 163 -9.31 -5.02 -14.42
N LEU A 164 -8.34 -5.71 -15.02
CA LEU A 164 -7.16 -5.09 -15.62
C LEU A 164 -7.14 -5.22 -17.16
N ASP A 165 -8.08 -5.95 -17.73
CA ASP A 165 -8.19 -6.09 -19.19
C ASP A 165 -8.85 -4.81 -19.78
N PRO A 166 -8.17 -4.05 -20.67
CA PRO A 166 -8.72 -2.84 -21.27
C PRO A 166 -9.99 -3.10 -22.10
N GLN A 167 -10.18 -4.32 -22.59
CA GLN A 167 -11.33 -4.71 -23.41
C GLN A 167 -12.59 -4.99 -22.57
N GLN A 168 -12.49 -5.02 -21.24
CA GLN A 168 -13.59 -5.29 -20.30
C GLN A 168 -14.44 -6.52 -20.73
N PRO A 169 -13.83 -7.70 -20.86
CA PRO A 169 -14.51 -8.87 -21.39
C PRO A 169 -15.71 -9.28 -20.53
N SER A 170 -16.73 -9.83 -21.16
CA SER A 170 -17.90 -10.38 -20.46
C SER A 170 -17.52 -11.60 -19.62
N TYR A 171 -18.38 -11.96 -18.64
CA TYR A 171 -18.17 -13.19 -17.86
C TYR A 171 -18.10 -14.45 -18.73
N ALA A 172 -18.79 -14.47 -19.87
CA ALA A 172 -18.74 -15.57 -20.81
C ALA A 172 -17.36 -15.66 -21.48
N ASP A 173 -16.80 -14.53 -21.88
CA ASP A 173 -15.46 -14.47 -22.50
C ASP A 173 -14.37 -14.87 -21.52
N VAL A 174 -14.46 -14.37 -20.29
CA VAL A 174 -13.51 -14.74 -19.21
C VAL A 174 -13.61 -16.23 -18.90
N ALA A 175 -14.82 -16.77 -18.81
CA ALA A 175 -15.05 -18.20 -18.58
C ALA A 175 -14.43 -19.06 -19.69
N ALA A 176 -14.64 -18.67 -20.93
CA ALA A 176 -14.07 -19.35 -22.09
C ALA A 176 -12.54 -19.32 -22.11
N ARG A 177 -11.93 -18.14 -21.82
CA ARG A 177 -10.46 -17.97 -21.75
C ARG A 177 -9.82 -18.80 -20.65
N LEU A 178 -10.50 -18.93 -19.51
CA LEU A 178 -9.95 -19.61 -18.32
C LEU A 178 -10.42 -21.08 -18.18
N GLY A 179 -11.20 -21.59 -19.14
CA GLY A 179 -11.70 -22.96 -19.13
C GLY A 179 -12.62 -23.27 -17.95
N MET A 180 -13.46 -22.31 -17.53
CA MET A 180 -14.35 -22.45 -16.38
C MET A 180 -15.82 -22.26 -16.78
N ALA A 181 -16.76 -22.76 -15.97
CA ALA A 181 -18.17 -22.52 -16.20
C ALA A 181 -18.56 -21.06 -15.95
N VAL A 182 -19.38 -20.46 -16.81
CA VAL A 182 -19.81 -19.05 -16.67
C VAL A 182 -20.42 -18.78 -15.28
N GLY A 183 -21.26 -19.67 -14.77
CA GLY A 183 -21.86 -19.55 -13.44
C GLY A 183 -20.88 -19.63 -12.28
N SER A 184 -19.66 -20.13 -12.49
CA SER A 184 -18.62 -20.19 -11.45
C SER A 184 -17.74 -18.95 -11.38
N VAL A 185 -17.79 -18.05 -12.37
CA VAL A 185 -16.98 -16.82 -12.41
C VAL A 185 -17.28 -15.94 -11.20
N GLY A 186 -18.54 -15.65 -10.92
CA GLY A 186 -18.97 -14.79 -9.80
C GLY A 186 -18.50 -15.31 -8.42
N PRO A 187 -18.86 -16.54 -8.02
CA PRO A 187 -18.42 -17.12 -6.76
C PRO A 187 -16.89 -17.22 -6.63
N THR A 188 -16.19 -17.56 -7.71
CA THR A 188 -14.72 -17.64 -7.71
C THR A 188 -14.10 -16.24 -7.56
N ARG A 189 -14.65 -15.24 -8.24
CA ARG A 189 -14.24 -13.84 -8.08
C ARG A 189 -14.27 -13.40 -6.62
N ILE A 190 -15.38 -13.67 -5.92
CA ILE A 190 -15.54 -13.29 -4.50
C ILE A 190 -14.43 -13.94 -3.65
N ARG A 191 -14.22 -15.25 -3.80
CA ARG A 191 -13.17 -15.98 -3.07
C ARG A 191 -11.77 -15.45 -3.38
N CYS A 192 -11.49 -15.08 -4.63
CA CYS A 192 -10.21 -14.52 -5.02
C CYS A 192 -10.00 -13.11 -4.46
N LEU A 193 -11.04 -12.27 -4.40
CA LEU A 193 -10.98 -10.95 -3.77
C LEU A 193 -10.76 -11.05 -2.25
N GLU A 194 -11.44 -11.97 -1.57
CA GLU A 194 -11.22 -12.23 -0.15
C GLU A 194 -9.79 -12.73 0.14
N ARG A 195 -9.25 -13.56 -0.76
CA ARG A 195 -7.87 -14.00 -0.65
C ARG A 195 -6.89 -12.86 -0.88
N LEU A 196 -7.15 -11.99 -1.86
CA LEU A 196 -6.35 -10.81 -2.14
C LEU A 196 -6.35 -9.85 -0.95
N ARG A 197 -7.51 -9.56 -0.36
CA ARG A 197 -7.61 -8.74 0.87
C ARG A 197 -6.75 -9.28 2.00
N ARG A 198 -6.85 -10.58 2.29
CA ARG A 198 -6.02 -11.21 3.35
C ARG A 198 -4.53 -11.09 3.09
N VAL A 199 -4.11 -11.21 1.83
CA VAL A 199 -2.71 -11.08 1.44
C VAL A 199 -2.22 -9.63 1.56
N LEU A 200 -3.10 -8.66 1.26
CA LEU A 200 -2.81 -7.23 1.32
C LEU A 200 -2.92 -6.66 2.76
N GLY A 201 -3.38 -7.47 3.73
CA GLY A 201 -3.43 -7.09 5.15
C GLY A 201 -4.63 -6.23 5.54
N GLU A 202 -5.76 -6.36 4.79
CA GLU A 202 -7.08 -5.83 5.15
C GLU A 202 -7.97 -6.89 5.83
#